data_d88e527490dfb950cbd4669c1a6d1e2b
#
_entry.id   d88e527490dfb950cbd4669c1a6d1e2b
#
_cell.length_a   1.000
_cell.length_b   1.000
_cell.length_c   1.000
_cell.angle_alpha   90.00
_cell.angle_beta   90.00
_cell.angle_gamma   90.00
#
_symmetry.space_group_name_H-M   'P 1'
#
loop_
_entity.id
_entity.type
_entity.pdbx_description
1 polymer ?
#
loop_
_entity_poly.entity_id
_entity_poly.type
_entity_poly.pdbx_seq_one_letter_code
_entity_poly.pdbx_strand_id
1 'polypeptide(L)'
;DLVKEHVSNIPNENIIVEPIAKNTAPCIGLAAEHIAKKDPNSKMIVLPSDHLIRFNEIFIDTLKTALDVVEEGENLVTIGITPNYPETGYGYINFKKAQNLEHNVYEVLKFEEKPDLEKAKEYLTSGQYLWNSGMFVWKVSTILENFKKFLPEIYKSVKRIGETIGTPNYDKV
;
A
#
# COMPACT_ATOMS: atom_id res chain seq x y z
N ASP A 1 -2.88 18.23 14.47
CA ASP A 1 -2.01 19.09 13.85
C ASP A 1 -0.53 18.78 13.95
N LEU A 2 -0.15 17.70 14.66
CA LEU A 2 1.25 17.21 14.68
C LEU A 2 1.81 16.96 13.27
N VAL A 3 1.00 16.43 12.35
CA VAL A 3 1.44 16.19 10.97
C VAL A 3 1.90 17.49 10.31
N LYS A 4 1.13 18.59 10.47
CA LYS A 4 1.48 19.89 9.90
C LYS A 4 2.77 20.47 10.46
N GLU A 5 3.04 20.22 11.74
CA GLU A 5 4.27 20.67 12.39
C GLU A 5 5.50 19.90 11.87
N HIS A 6 5.37 18.57 11.66
CA HIS A 6 6.48 17.73 11.25
C HIS A 6 6.74 17.72 9.74
N VAL A 7 5.73 18.02 8.91
CA VAL A 7 5.83 18.03 7.45
C VAL A 7 5.55 19.43 6.88
N SER A 8 6.14 20.45 7.45
CA SER A 8 5.95 21.87 7.08
C SER A 8 6.21 22.19 5.60
N ASN A 9 6.94 21.32 4.88
CA ASN A 9 7.23 21.47 3.46
C ASN A 9 6.11 20.93 2.56
N ILE A 10 5.08 20.26 3.11
CA ILE A 10 3.96 19.75 2.35
C ILE A 10 2.82 20.77 2.37
N PRO A 11 2.29 21.17 1.20
CA PRO A 11 1.13 22.05 1.13
C PRO A 11 -0.06 21.50 1.93
N ASN A 12 -0.78 22.37 2.62
CA ASN A 12 -1.91 21.95 3.48
C ASN A 12 -3.00 21.18 2.72
N GLU A 13 -3.22 21.50 1.45
CA GLU A 13 -4.17 20.82 0.57
C GLU A 13 -3.78 19.37 0.24
N ASN A 14 -2.54 18.97 0.51
CA ASN A 14 -2.06 17.60 0.38
C ASN A 14 -2.15 16.80 1.70
N ILE A 15 -2.62 17.43 2.78
CA ILE A 15 -2.89 16.78 4.05
C ILE A 15 -4.37 16.41 4.09
N ILE A 16 -4.68 15.16 3.75
CA ILE A 16 -6.04 14.65 3.72
C ILE A 16 -6.34 14.01 5.09
N VAL A 17 -7.41 14.47 5.73
CA VAL A 17 -7.83 13.96 7.04
C VAL A 17 -9.02 13.03 6.85
N GLU A 18 -8.89 11.78 7.32
CA GLU A 18 -10.05 10.89 7.42
C GLU A 18 -10.96 11.35 8.57
N PRO A 19 -12.26 11.51 8.33
CA PRO A 19 -13.19 11.90 9.40
C PRO A 19 -13.36 10.80 10.45
N ILE A 20 -13.21 9.54 10.07
CA ILE A 20 -13.26 8.36 10.95
C ILE A 20 -12.25 7.34 10.44
N ALA A 21 -11.32 6.93 11.30
CA ALA A 21 -10.36 5.87 10.97
C ALA A 21 -11.06 4.52 10.73
N LYS A 22 -10.92 3.94 9.53
CA LYS A 22 -11.58 2.70 9.10
C LYS A 22 -10.63 1.68 8.49
N ASN A 23 -9.43 1.55 9.00
CA ASN A 23 -8.36 0.73 8.44
C ASN A 23 -7.77 1.24 7.11
N THR A 24 -6.86 0.44 6.57
CA THR A 24 -5.99 0.80 5.44
C THR A 24 -6.76 1.02 4.12
N ALA A 25 -7.72 0.15 3.80
CA ALA A 25 -8.38 0.19 2.49
C ALA A 25 -9.20 1.47 2.25
N PRO A 26 -10.06 1.95 3.17
CA PRO A 26 -10.75 3.24 2.99
C PRO A 26 -9.80 4.43 2.90
N CYS A 27 -8.72 4.45 3.70
CA CYS A 27 -7.70 5.48 3.67
C CYS A 27 -7.04 5.57 2.28
N ILE A 28 -6.60 4.43 1.76
CA ILE A 28 -6.02 4.32 0.42
C ILE A 28 -7.04 4.76 -0.65
N GLY A 29 -8.29 4.32 -0.54
CA GLY A 29 -9.34 4.68 -1.49
C GLY A 29 -9.63 6.19 -1.53
N LEU A 30 -9.67 6.83 -0.36
CA LEU A 30 -9.84 8.28 -0.26
C LEU A 30 -8.66 9.01 -0.91
N ALA A 31 -7.43 8.64 -0.59
CA ALA A 31 -6.23 9.21 -1.19
C ALA A 31 -6.18 8.98 -2.71
N ALA A 32 -6.58 7.78 -3.18
CA ALA A 32 -6.63 7.44 -4.60
C ALA A 32 -7.62 8.32 -5.36
N GLU A 33 -8.81 8.63 -4.82
CA GLU A 33 -9.76 9.56 -5.45
C GLU A 33 -9.22 10.99 -5.52
N HIS A 34 -8.51 11.45 -4.48
CA HIS A 34 -7.85 12.76 -4.52
C HIS A 34 -6.78 12.84 -5.61
N ILE A 35 -5.98 11.80 -5.76
CA ILE A 35 -4.93 11.75 -6.78
C ILE A 35 -5.57 11.62 -8.17
N ALA A 36 -6.54 10.72 -8.35
CA ALA A 36 -7.23 10.50 -9.63
C ALA A 36 -7.89 11.77 -10.18
N LYS A 37 -8.34 12.66 -9.29
CA LYS A 37 -8.93 13.93 -9.70
C LYS A 37 -7.92 14.88 -10.31
N LYS A 38 -6.64 14.78 -9.90
CA LYS A 38 -5.54 15.57 -10.46
C LYS A 38 -4.96 14.89 -11.72
N ASP A 39 -4.65 13.60 -11.61
CA ASP A 39 -4.14 12.77 -12.70
C ASP A 39 -4.52 11.29 -12.47
N PRO A 40 -5.48 10.74 -13.22
CA PRO A 40 -5.92 9.35 -13.10
C PRO A 40 -4.85 8.32 -13.50
N ASN A 41 -3.80 8.74 -14.23
CA ASN A 41 -2.69 7.88 -14.65
C ASN A 41 -1.52 7.88 -13.67
N SER A 42 -1.61 8.63 -12.58
CA SER A 42 -0.57 8.68 -11.57
C SER A 42 -0.29 7.32 -10.95
N LYS A 43 0.98 7.09 -10.61
CA LYS A 43 1.40 5.98 -9.75
C LYS A 43 1.33 6.44 -8.29
N MET A 44 0.87 5.56 -7.43
CA MET A 44 0.70 5.81 -6.00
C MET A 44 1.64 4.90 -5.21
N ILE A 45 2.46 5.48 -4.35
CA ILE A 45 3.28 4.78 -3.36
C ILE A 45 2.63 5.02 -2.00
N VAL A 46 2.28 3.95 -1.31
CA VAL A 46 1.70 3.97 0.04
C VAL A 46 2.76 3.55 1.03
N LEU A 47 3.03 4.41 2.00
CA LEU A 47 4.04 4.17 3.03
C LEU A 47 3.45 4.43 4.42
N PRO A 48 3.55 3.46 5.37
CA PRO A 48 3.27 3.72 6.79
C PRO A 48 4.25 4.75 7.36
N SER A 49 3.80 5.59 8.28
CA SER A 49 4.61 6.66 8.86
C SER A 49 5.45 6.24 10.07
N ASP A 50 5.27 5.02 10.56
CA ASP A 50 5.88 4.48 11.80
C ASP A 50 7.06 3.55 11.55
N HIS A 51 7.54 3.44 10.31
CA HIS A 51 8.68 2.62 9.96
C HIS A 51 10.00 3.40 10.03
N LEU A 52 11.01 2.80 10.64
CA LEU A 52 12.39 3.28 10.60
C LEU A 52 13.13 2.68 9.42
N ILE A 53 13.44 3.51 8.42
CA ILE A 53 14.23 3.11 7.24
C ILE A 53 15.71 3.40 7.53
N ARG A 54 16.54 2.37 7.63
CA ARG A 54 17.97 2.51 7.93
C ARG A 54 18.86 2.66 6.69
N PHE A 55 18.43 2.08 5.56
CA PHE A 55 19.20 2.04 4.32
C PHE A 55 18.43 2.77 3.22
N ASN A 56 18.51 4.09 3.23
CA ASN A 56 17.72 4.96 2.35
C ASN A 56 17.95 4.66 0.85
N GLU A 57 19.19 4.43 0.44
CA GLU A 57 19.53 4.16 -0.97
C GLU A 57 18.87 2.86 -1.44
N ILE A 58 19.01 1.77 -0.66
CA ILE A 58 18.38 0.48 -0.96
C ILE A 58 16.85 0.63 -1.02
N PHE A 59 16.29 1.38 -0.09
CA PHE A 59 14.84 1.62 -0.06
C PHE A 59 14.36 2.37 -1.30
N ILE A 60 15.06 3.43 -1.70
CA ILE A 60 14.73 4.20 -2.92
C ILE A 60 14.84 3.32 -4.17
N ASP A 61 15.87 2.48 -4.28
CA ASP A 61 16.02 1.58 -5.42
C ASP A 61 14.93 0.49 -5.44
N THR A 62 14.53 0.00 -4.27
CA THR A 62 13.36 -0.90 -4.15
C THR A 62 12.07 -0.24 -4.65
N LEU A 63 11.84 1.02 -4.29
CA LEU A 63 10.67 1.77 -4.77
C LEU A 63 10.72 2.03 -6.28
N LYS A 64 11.90 2.31 -6.86
CA LYS A 64 12.07 2.44 -8.32
C LYS A 64 11.74 1.13 -9.02
N THR A 65 12.28 0.00 -8.56
CA THR A 65 11.95 -1.33 -9.09
C THR A 65 10.44 -1.60 -9.02
N ALA A 66 9.79 -1.26 -7.91
CA ALA A 66 8.35 -1.40 -7.78
C ALA A 66 7.57 -0.53 -8.78
N LEU A 67 8.04 0.70 -9.05
CA LEU A 67 7.46 1.60 -10.05
C LEU A 67 7.62 1.06 -11.47
N ASP A 68 8.75 0.43 -11.79
CA ASP A 68 9.00 -0.20 -13.10
C ASP A 68 8.03 -1.37 -13.32
N VAL A 69 7.84 -2.23 -12.32
CA VAL A 69 6.86 -3.33 -12.36
C VAL A 69 5.42 -2.82 -12.57
N VAL A 70 5.07 -1.71 -11.95
CA VAL A 70 3.74 -1.08 -12.11
C VAL A 70 3.58 -0.48 -13.50
N GLU A 71 4.67 0.01 -14.12
CA GLU A 71 4.62 0.54 -15.49
C GLU A 71 4.29 -0.53 -16.51
N GLU A 72 4.81 -1.74 -16.34
CA GLU A 72 4.65 -2.86 -17.27
C GLU A 72 3.21 -3.40 -17.35
N GLY A 73 2.34 -3.09 -16.37
CA GLY A 73 0.98 -3.62 -16.37
C GLY A 73 0.09 -3.08 -15.25
N GLU A 74 -1.04 -3.76 -15.07
CA GLU A 74 -2.02 -3.48 -14.00
C GLU A 74 -1.64 -4.20 -12.69
N ASN A 75 -0.37 -4.11 -12.31
CA ASN A 75 0.19 -4.81 -11.16
C ASN A 75 -0.15 -4.09 -9.85
N LEU A 76 -0.45 -4.87 -8.81
CA LEU A 76 -0.45 -4.44 -7.42
C LEU A 76 0.83 -4.96 -6.76
N VAL A 77 1.72 -4.05 -6.40
CA VAL A 77 3.02 -4.39 -5.81
C VAL A 77 2.98 -4.16 -4.31
N THR A 78 3.52 -5.10 -3.54
CA THR A 78 3.76 -4.95 -2.10
C THR A 78 5.24 -5.15 -1.79
N ILE A 79 5.77 -4.42 -0.82
CA ILE A 79 7.14 -4.56 -0.36
C ILE A 79 7.17 -5.59 0.79
N GLY A 80 7.92 -6.67 0.57
CA GLY A 80 8.13 -7.69 1.58
C GLY A 80 9.45 -7.50 2.32
N ILE A 81 9.47 -7.85 3.61
CA ILE A 81 10.66 -7.83 4.46
C ILE A 81 11.03 -9.26 4.82
N THR A 82 12.32 -9.62 4.67
CA THR A 82 12.80 -10.95 5.02
C THR A 82 12.68 -11.19 6.54
N PRO A 83 11.91 -12.21 6.97
CA PRO A 83 11.78 -12.55 8.38
C PRO A 83 13.10 -13.02 8.96
N ASN A 84 13.41 -12.62 10.20
CA ASN A 84 14.55 -13.11 10.96
C ASN A 84 14.17 -13.75 12.30
N TYR A 85 12.88 -13.74 12.63
CA TYR A 85 12.26 -14.44 13.75
C TYR A 85 10.78 -14.72 13.46
N PRO A 86 10.11 -15.64 14.21
CA PRO A 86 8.73 -16.02 13.95
C PRO A 86 7.74 -15.02 14.61
N GLU A 87 7.54 -13.85 13.99
CA GLU A 87 6.61 -12.82 14.48
C GLU A 87 5.17 -13.24 14.24
N THR A 88 4.32 -13.07 15.24
CA THR A 88 2.88 -13.40 15.17
C THR A 88 1.98 -12.17 15.02
N GLY A 89 2.53 -10.98 15.19
CA GLY A 89 1.82 -9.70 15.07
C GLY A 89 1.76 -9.16 13.64
N TYR A 90 2.51 -9.76 12.69
CA TYR A 90 2.58 -9.30 11.31
C TYR A 90 1.82 -10.20 10.35
N GLY A 91 1.42 -9.62 9.22
CA GLY A 91 1.01 -10.37 8.05
C GLY A 91 2.22 -10.97 7.32
N TYR A 92 2.02 -12.11 6.69
CA TYR A 92 3.03 -12.80 5.87
C TYR A 92 2.58 -12.89 4.42
N ILE A 93 3.53 -12.75 3.52
CA ILE A 93 3.35 -12.86 2.08
C ILE A 93 4.03 -14.14 1.61
N ASN A 94 3.25 -15.13 1.19
CA ASN A 94 3.78 -16.29 0.49
C ASN A 94 4.08 -15.93 -0.94
N PHE A 95 5.28 -16.22 -1.42
CA PHE A 95 5.71 -15.88 -2.77
C PHE A 95 6.26 -17.09 -3.51
N LYS A 96 6.14 -17.05 -4.82
CA LYS A 96 6.69 -18.06 -5.72
C LYS A 96 8.18 -17.82 -5.90
N LYS A 97 9.00 -18.75 -5.39
CA LYS A 97 10.43 -18.72 -5.58
C LYS A 97 10.74 -19.09 -7.03
N ALA A 98 10.91 -18.09 -7.89
CA ALA A 98 11.29 -18.31 -9.27
C ALA A 98 12.81 -18.43 -9.41
N GLN A 99 13.28 -19.21 -10.39
CA GLN A 99 14.71 -19.48 -10.56
C GLN A 99 15.50 -18.31 -11.17
N ASN A 100 14.86 -17.31 -11.78
CA ASN A 100 15.52 -16.22 -12.49
C ASN A 100 14.64 -14.94 -12.47
N LEU A 101 14.37 -14.36 -11.31
CA LEU A 101 13.80 -13.01 -11.29
C LEU A 101 14.90 -11.98 -11.10
N GLU A 102 15.08 -11.14 -12.10
CA GLU A 102 15.87 -9.92 -11.97
C GLU A 102 15.27 -9.05 -10.86
N HIS A 103 16.11 -8.38 -10.10
CA HIS A 103 15.72 -7.37 -9.11
C HIS A 103 14.87 -7.80 -7.90
N ASN A 104 14.86 -9.08 -7.49
CA ASN A 104 14.09 -9.57 -6.34
C ASN A 104 12.56 -9.29 -6.41
N VAL A 105 12.00 -9.35 -7.60
CA VAL A 105 10.56 -9.27 -7.85
C VAL A 105 9.97 -10.68 -7.86
N TYR A 106 8.88 -10.90 -7.14
CA TYR A 106 8.26 -12.22 -6.97
C TYR A 106 6.75 -12.16 -7.19
N GLU A 107 6.18 -13.24 -7.72
CA GLU A 107 4.74 -13.43 -7.78
C GLU A 107 4.22 -13.75 -6.38
N VAL A 108 3.23 -12.99 -5.90
CA VAL A 108 2.54 -13.26 -4.64
C VAL A 108 1.54 -14.39 -4.85
N LEU A 109 1.65 -15.43 -4.03
CA LEU A 109 0.73 -16.56 -4.03
C LEU A 109 -0.41 -16.35 -3.04
N LYS A 110 -0.11 -15.85 -1.84
CA LYS A 110 -1.07 -15.73 -0.77
C LYS A 110 -0.62 -14.72 0.29
N PHE A 111 -1.59 -14.08 0.93
CA PHE A 111 -1.40 -13.34 2.17
C PHE A 111 -1.91 -14.18 3.35
N GLU A 112 -1.16 -14.20 4.45
CA GLU A 112 -1.52 -14.82 5.71
C GLU A 112 -1.44 -13.78 6.82
N GLU A 113 -2.57 -13.53 7.47
CA GLU A 113 -2.64 -12.50 8.51
C GLU A 113 -2.40 -13.10 9.89
N LYS A 114 -1.40 -12.58 10.60
CA LYS A 114 -1.11 -12.84 12.01
C LYS A 114 -1.22 -14.34 12.38
N PRO A 115 -0.31 -15.20 11.87
CA PRO A 115 -0.33 -16.63 12.13
C PRO A 115 -0.07 -16.91 13.61
N ASP A 116 -0.44 -18.11 14.07
CA ASP A 116 0.04 -18.63 15.35
C ASP A 116 1.56 -18.89 15.31
N LEU A 117 2.17 -19.09 16.48
CA LEU A 117 3.61 -19.25 16.60
C LEU A 117 4.17 -20.45 15.83
N GLU A 118 3.44 -21.56 15.77
CA GLU A 118 3.91 -22.76 15.06
C GLU A 118 3.94 -22.51 13.55
N LYS A 119 2.90 -21.90 12.99
CA LYS A 119 2.91 -21.48 11.59
C LYS A 119 3.96 -20.44 11.29
N ALA A 120 4.17 -19.45 12.17
CA ALA A 120 5.21 -18.45 11.99
C ALA A 120 6.62 -19.08 11.94
N LYS A 121 6.90 -20.13 12.74
CA LYS A 121 8.14 -20.91 12.68
C LYS A 121 8.26 -21.67 11.35
N GLU A 122 7.16 -22.29 10.88
CA GLU A 122 7.14 -22.98 9.59
C GLU A 122 7.43 -22.00 8.45
N TYR A 123 6.82 -20.81 8.46
CA TYR A 123 7.03 -19.78 7.43
C TYR A 123 8.49 -19.31 7.41
N LEU A 124 9.08 -19.05 8.60
CA LEU A 124 10.48 -18.67 8.72
C LEU A 124 11.40 -19.76 8.15
N THR A 125 11.17 -21.03 8.50
CA THR A 125 12.01 -22.17 8.09
C THR A 125 11.91 -22.47 6.59
N SER A 126 10.72 -22.27 6.00
CA SER A 126 10.47 -22.55 4.58
C SER A 126 11.25 -21.62 3.64
N GLY A 127 11.57 -20.41 4.08
CA GLY A 127 12.18 -19.38 3.24
C GLY A 127 11.31 -18.93 2.03
N GLN A 128 9.99 -19.16 2.11
CA GLN A 128 9.02 -18.81 1.06
C GLN A 128 8.04 -17.72 1.52
N TYR A 129 8.33 -17.07 2.63
CA TYR A 129 7.48 -16.02 3.19
C TYR A 129 8.29 -14.78 3.51
N LEU A 130 7.69 -13.64 3.27
CA LEU A 130 8.15 -12.32 3.69
C LEU A 130 7.13 -11.72 4.64
N TRP A 131 7.55 -10.86 5.56
CA TRP A 131 6.60 -10.03 6.29
C TRP A 131 5.98 -8.99 5.38
N ASN A 132 4.68 -8.78 5.50
CA ASN A 132 4.00 -7.67 4.86
C ASN A 132 4.39 -6.36 5.57
N SER A 133 5.10 -5.50 4.87
CA SER A 133 5.50 -4.19 5.40
C SER A 133 4.36 -3.17 5.46
N GLY A 134 3.22 -3.44 4.81
CA GLY A 134 2.18 -2.44 4.62
C GLY A 134 2.54 -1.35 3.60
N MET A 135 3.64 -1.52 2.87
CA MET A 135 4.04 -0.62 1.78
C MET A 135 3.58 -1.18 0.44
N PHE A 136 2.97 -0.32 -0.37
CA PHE A 136 2.36 -0.74 -1.64
C PHE A 136 2.66 0.25 -2.75
N VAL A 137 2.70 -0.25 -3.99
CA VAL A 137 2.86 0.56 -5.20
C VAL A 137 1.90 0.05 -6.28
N TRP A 138 1.19 0.96 -6.94
CA TRP A 138 0.26 0.68 -8.03
C TRP A 138 -0.09 1.92 -8.85
N LYS A 139 -0.75 1.74 -9.99
CA LYS A 139 -1.44 2.85 -10.66
C LYS A 139 -2.73 3.17 -9.91
N VAL A 140 -3.07 4.44 -9.83
CA VAL A 140 -4.31 4.89 -9.17
C VAL A 140 -5.54 4.27 -9.83
N SER A 141 -5.57 4.18 -11.15
CA SER A 141 -6.63 3.50 -11.90
C SER A 141 -6.76 2.03 -11.51
N THR A 142 -5.64 1.32 -11.38
CA THR A 142 -5.61 -0.11 -11.02
C THR A 142 -6.20 -0.36 -9.65
N ILE A 143 -5.83 0.42 -8.63
CA ILE A 143 -6.37 0.19 -7.28
C ILE A 143 -7.86 0.53 -7.21
N LEU A 144 -8.33 1.59 -7.87
CA LEU A 144 -9.74 1.94 -7.91
C LEU A 144 -10.59 0.89 -8.63
N GLU A 145 -10.13 0.32 -9.75
CA GLU A 145 -10.81 -0.78 -10.42
C GLU A 145 -10.84 -2.06 -9.57
N ASN A 146 -9.77 -2.35 -8.82
CA ASN A 146 -9.75 -3.46 -7.87
C ASN A 146 -10.73 -3.22 -6.71
N PHE A 147 -10.85 -2.00 -6.19
CA PHE A 147 -11.86 -1.68 -5.18
C PHE A 147 -13.27 -1.87 -5.73
N LYS A 148 -13.54 -1.41 -6.95
CA LYS A 148 -14.82 -1.61 -7.61
C LYS A 148 -15.19 -3.09 -7.73
N LYS A 149 -14.21 -3.93 -8.06
CA LYS A 149 -14.41 -5.37 -8.27
C LYS A 149 -14.54 -6.15 -6.96
N PHE A 150 -13.70 -5.89 -5.98
CA PHE A 150 -13.53 -6.73 -4.78
C PHE A 150 -14.08 -6.10 -3.50
N LEU A 151 -14.21 -4.77 -3.44
CA LEU A 151 -14.68 -4.00 -2.29
C LEU A 151 -15.75 -2.97 -2.71
N PRO A 152 -16.85 -3.40 -3.35
CA PRO A 152 -17.80 -2.50 -3.99
C PRO A 152 -18.43 -1.47 -3.04
N GLU A 153 -18.65 -1.82 -1.78
CA GLU A 153 -19.24 -0.88 -0.80
C GLU A 153 -18.26 0.22 -0.39
N ILE A 154 -16.97 -0.13 -0.24
CA ILE A 154 -15.90 0.87 -0.01
C ILE A 154 -15.78 1.75 -1.25
N TYR A 155 -15.72 1.14 -2.44
CA TYR A 155 -15.64 1.88 -3.70
C TYR A 155 -16.77 2.90 -3.86
N LYS A 156 -18.02 2.50 -3.63
CA LYS A 156 -19.17 3.41 -3.70
C LYS A 156 -19.01 4.60 -2.75
N SER A 157 -18.55 4.34 -1.54
CA SER A 157 -18.37 5.37 -0.52
C SER A 157 -17.27 6.36 -0.89
N VAL A 158 -16.07 5.86 -1.25
CA VAL A 158 -14.95 6.73 -1.62
C VAL A 158 -15.21 7.47 -2.92
N LYS A 159 -15.92 6.84 -3.87
CA LYS A 159 -16.33 7.48 -5.13
C LYS A 159 -17.26 8.65 -4.89
N ARG A 160 -18.27 8.48 -4.03
CA ARG A 160 -19.18 9.57 -3.62
C ARG A 160 -18.43 10.74 -3.00
N ILE A 161 -17.44 10.46 -2.15
CA ILE A 161 -16.56 11.51 -1.59
C ILE A 161 -15.76 12.16 -2.72
N GLY A 162 -15.14 11.36 -3.60
CA GLY A 162 -14.36 11.81 -4.75
C GLY A 162 -15.09 12.82 -5.62
N GLU A 163 -16.39 12.60 -5.88
CA GLU A 163 -17.25 13.51 -6.65
C GLU A 163 -17.40 14.89 -6.00
N THR A 164 -17.26 14.97 -4.68
CA THR A 164 -17.40 16.24 -3.94
C THR A 164 -16.06 16.95 -3.70
N ILE A 165 -14.91 16.35 -3.95
CA ILE A 165 -13.58 16.96 -3.80
C ILE A 165 -13.51 18.28 -4.57
N GLY A 166 -13.12 19.36 -3.87
CA GLY A 166 -13.04 20.73 -4.42
C GLY A 166 -14.38 21.43 -4.57
N THR A 167 -15.44 20.91 -3.99
CA THR A 167 -16.76 21.57 -3.92
C THR A 167 -17.10 21.94 -2.47
N PRO A 168 -18.05 22.89 -2.22
CA PRO A 168 -18.52 23.23 -0.87
C PRO A 168 -19.22 22.07 -0.12
N ASN A 169 -19.45 20.95 -0.79
CA ASN A 169 -20.12 19.77 -0.21
C ASN A 169 -19.12 18.72 0.32
N TYR A 170 -17.83 18.91 0.12
CA TYR A 170 -16.81 17.93 0.54
C TYR A 170 -16.87 17.60 2.03
N ASP A 171 -17.00 18.62 2.89
CA ASP A 171 -17.06 18.44 4.35
C ASP A 171 -18.41 17.90 4.85
N LYS A 172 -19.38 17.67 3.96
CA LYS A 172 -20.74 17.22 4.31
C LYS A 172 -21.00 15.76 3.96
N VAL A 173 -20.09 15.10 3.26
CA VAL A 173 -20.19 13.73 2.76
C VAL A 173 -19.36 12.76 3.60
#